data_c7e1687f6bff16267a1fdd00e17b96a2
#
_entry.id   c7e1687f6bff16267a1fdd00e17b96a2
#
_cell.length_a   1.000
_cell.length_b   1.000
_cell.length_c   1.000
_cell.angle_alpha   90.00
_cell.angle_beta   90.00
_cell.angle_gamma   90.00
#
_symmetry.space_group_name_H-M   'P 1'
#
loop_
_entity.id
_entity.type
_entity.pdbx_description
1 polymer ?
#
loop_
_entity_poly.entity_id
_entity_poly.type
_entity_poly.pdbx_seq_one_letter_code
_entity_poly.pdbx_strand_id
1 'polypeptide(L)'
;MALNGVSLSLAGGGAALAIVGESGSGKSTLLRSAIGLIPQKSGSVKLFGQELKDIPARELTALRRRCGYVPQDPYGALPPGLSVIDAVMEPEIIAGVKRPKAERRERAKELLAEFGLTDERIFASRAVGLSGGQRQRVELARALMLGPELLLCDEPTSMQDASTRGEIIEALRRRTGLGMSMLFVTHDLRLAAFAAENIVVLKDGKICESGPSREIMQNPQHPYTQALIEALPKLPET
;
A
#
# COMPACT_ATOMS: atom_id res chain seq x y z
N MET A 1 17.28 16.09 2.36
CA MET A 1 16.10 16.19 1.49
C MET A 1 15.68 14.76 1.17
N ALA A 2 14.46 14.34 1.45
CA ALA A 2 14.07 12.93 1.35
C ALA A 2 13.85 12.47 -0.11
N LEU A 3 13.49 13.42 -1.00
CA LEU A 3 13.33 13.17 -2.45
C LEU A 3 14.03 14.28 -3.24
N ASN A 4 14.70 13.92 -4.32
CA ASN A 4 15.46 14.85 -5.15
C ASN A 4 15.28 14.52 -6.64
N GLY A 5 14.42 15.28 -7.33
CA GLY A 5 14.18 15.11 -8.77
C GLY A 5 13.51 13.78 -9.14
N VAL A 6 12.62 13.28 -8.29
CA VAL A 6 11.84 12.05 -8.57
C VAL A 6 10.66 12.40 -9.46
N SER A 7 10.56 11.74 -10.62
CA SER A 7 9.40 11.82 -11.50
C SER A 7 8.91 10.39 -11.80
N LEU A 8 7.64 10.14 -11.53
CA LEU A 8 7.00 8.87 -11.85
C LEU A 8 5.52 9.10 -12.20
N SER A 9 4.96 8.15 -12.91
CA SER A 9 3.52 8.13 -13.20
C SER A 9 2.97 6.72 -12.97
N LEU A 10 1.73 6.66 -12.52
CA LEU A 10 0.95 5.43 -12.44
C LEU A 10 -0.31 5.63 -13.26
N ALA A 11 -0.54 4.75 -14.22
CA ALA A 11 -1.79 4.75 -14.98
C ALA A 11 -2.94 4.31 -14.05
N GLY A 12 -4.15 4.76 -14.37
CA GLY A 12 -5.38 4.22 -13.75
C GLY A 12 -5.74 2.84 -14.29
N GLY A 13 -6.87 2.30 -13.82
CA GLY A 13 -7.45 1.10 -14.42
C GLY A 13 -6.73 -0.20 -14.08
N GLY A 14 -6.23 -0.33 -12.86
CA GLY A 14 -5.65 -1.57 -12.36
C GLY A 14 -4.12 -1.66 -12.46
N ALA A 15 -3.44 -0.59 -12.87
CA ALA A 15 -1.97 -0.58 -12.93
C ALA A 15 -1.35 -0.71 -11.53
N ALA A 16 -0.32 -1.53 -11.42
CA ALA A 16 0.48 -1.64 -10.21
C ALA A 16 1.93 -1.21 -10.46
N LEU A 17 2.48 -0.43 -9.53
CA LEU A 17 3.86 0.01 -9.52
C LEU A 17 4.48 -0.28 -8.16
N ALA A 18 5.58 -1.03 -8.16
CA ALA A 18 6.35 -1.26 -6.95
C ALA A 18 7.51 -0.26 -6.83
N ILE A 19 7.80 0.17 -5.62
CA ILE A 19 8.91 1.06 -5.28
C ILE A 19 9.81 0.32 -4.29
N VAL A 20 11.04 0.07 -4.70
CA VAL A 20 12.01 -0.69 -3.92
C VAL A 20 13.22 0.17 -3.56
N GLY A 21 13.85 -0.12 -2.43
CA GLY A 21 15.08 0.53 -1.97
C GLY A 21 15.31 0.31 -0.48
N GLU A 22 16.48 0.65 0.00
CA GLU A 22 16.84 0.54 1.41
C GLU A 22 16.00 1.44 2.33
N SER A 23 16.06 1.17 3.63
CA SER A 23 15.46 2.05 4.63
C SER A 23 16.07 3.46 4.51
N GLY A 24 15.22 4.50 4.58
CA GLY A 24 15.66 5.88 4.43
C GLY A 24 15.80 6.37 2.97
N SER A 25 15.62 5.54 1.95
CA SER A 25 15.74 5.97 0.54
C SER A 25 14.63 6.95 0.06
N GLY A 26 13.59 7.19 0.87
CA GLY A 26 12.53 8.16 0.56
C GLY A 26 11.19 7.55 0.14
N LYS A 27 11.03 6.21 0.15
CA LYS A 27 9.82 5.49 -0.30
C LYS A 27 8.53 5.96 0.38
N SER A 28 8.49 5.97 1.71
CA SER A 28 7.32 6.43 2.49
C SER A 28 7.02 7.91 2.26
N THR A 29 8.06 8.73 2.06
CA THR A 29 7.91 10.15 1.71
C THR A 29 7.25 10.28 0.35
N LEU A 30 7.65 9.46 -0.62
CA LEU A 30 7.07 9.43 -1.96
C LEU A 30 5.58 9.09 -1.93
N LEU A 31 5.18 8.00 -1.22
CA LEU A 31 3.77 7.65 -1.05
C LEU A 31 2.95 8.78 -0.43
N ARG A 32 3.45 9.34 0.67
CA ARG A 32 2.74 10.43 1.39
C ARG A 32 2.65 11.71 0.55
N SER A 33 3.67 12.01 -0.25
CA SER A 33 3.64 13.14 -1.18
C SER A 33 2.64 12.92 -2.31
N ALA A 34 2.51 11.69 -2.83
CA ALA A 34 1.59 11.34 -3.91
C ALA A 34 0.11 11.65 -3.59
N ILE A 35 -0.28 11.59 -2.32
CA ILE A 35 -1.64 11.95 -1.85
C ILE A 35 -1.67 13.28 -1.09
N GLY A 36 -0.61 14.07 -1.18
CA GLY A 36 -0.53 15.40 -0.58
C GLY A 36 -0.49 15.43 0.95
N LEU A 37 -0.11 14.32 1.63
CA LEU A 37 0.11 14.32 3.09
C LEU A 37 1.41 15.05 3.46
N ILE A 38 2.38 15.06 2.55
CA ILE A 38 3.61 15.84 2.66
C ILE A 38 3.66 16.80 1.47
N PRO A 39 3.75 18.12 1.70
CA PRO A 39 3.83 19.07 0.61
C PRO A 39 5.17 18.96 -0.11
N GLN A 40 5.15 19.03 -1.45
CA GLN A 40 6.35 19.13 -2.26
C GLN A 40 6.99 20.52 -2.10
N LYS A 41 8.33 20.56 -2.06
CA LYS A 41 9.07 21.84 -2.07
C LYS A 41 9.17 22.43 -3.49
N SER A 42 9.22 21.58 -4.50
CA SER A 42 9.30 21.94 -5.93
C SER A 42 8.68 20.83 -6.77
N GLY A 43 8.43 21.10 -8.03
CA GLY A 43 7.76 20.18 -8.94
C GLY A 43 6.24 20.20 -8.80
N SER A 44 5.58 19.15 -9.28
CA SER A 44 4.13 19.01 -9.27
C SER A 44 3.70 17.59 -8.88
N VAL A 45 2.54 17.47 -8.27
CA VAL A 45 1.89 16.19 -7.97
C VAL A 45 0.46 16.25 -8.48
N LYS A 46 0.10 15.29 -9.34
CA LYS A 46 -1.26 15.12 -9.83
C LYS A 46 -1.88 13.85 -9.26
N LEU A 47 -3.06 13.95 -8.67
CA LEU A 47 -3.84 12.82 -8.18
C LEU A 47 -5.15 12.76 -8.97
N PHE A 48 -5.40 11.64 -9.65
CA PHE A 48 -6.53 11.48 -10.58
C PHE A 48 -6.65 12.62 -11.61
N GLY A 49 -5.50 13.06 -12.14
CA GLY A 49 -5.41 14.13 -13.13
C GLY A 49 -5.48 15.56 -12.57
N GLN A 50 -5.78 15.74 -11.28
CA GLN A 50 -5.85 17.05 -10.63
C GLN A 50 -4.53 17.40 -9.95
N GLU A 51 -4.03 18.62 -10.19
CA GLU A 51 -2.85 19.17 -9.53
C GLU A 51 -3.16 19.40 -8.05
N LEU A 52 -2.28 18.89 -7.15
CA LEU A 52 -2.49 19.05 -5.70
C LEU A 52 -2.01 20.38 -5.14
N LYS A 53 -1.24 21.16 -5.93
CA LYS A 53 -0.82 22.50 -5.52
C LYS A 53 -2.03 23.42 -5.52
N ASP A 54 -2.22 24.12 -4.41
CA ASP A 54 -3.29 25.12 -4.24
C ASP A 54 -4.73 24.58 -4.33
N ILE A 55 -4.90 23.25 -4.26
CA ILE A 55 -6.23 22.63 -4.26
C ILE A 55 -6.96 22.96 -2.94
N PRO A 56 -8.26 23.35 -2.96
CA PRO A 56 -9.02 23.56 -1.74
C PRO A 56 -9.07 22.31 -0.86
N ALA A 57 -8.97 22.50 0.47
CA ALA A 57 -8.93 21.38 1.43
C ALA A 57 -10.12 20.41 1.31
N ARG A 58 -11.31 20.91 0.95
CA ARG A 58 -12.50 20.08 0.72
C ARG A 58 -12.33 19.17 -0.50
N GLU A 59 -11.78 19.69 -1.58
CA GLU A 59 -11.53 18.91 -2.81
C GLU A 59 -10.41 17.89 -2.59
N LEU A 60 -9.32 18.29 -1.93
CA LEU A 60 -8.25 17.36 -1.55
C LEU A 60 -8.78 16.22 -0.68
N THR A 61 -9.66 16.52 0.28
CA THR A 61 -10.32 15.48 1.10
C THR A 61 -11.16 14.54 0.24
N ALA A 62 -11.88 15.05 -0.75
CA ALA A 62 -12.68 14.23 -1.67
C ALA A 62 -11.78 13.31 -2.53
N LEU A 63 -10.65 13.80 -3.04
CA LEU A 63 -9.67 13.00 -3.76
C LEU A 63 -9.07 11.90 -2.88
N ARG A 64 -8.68 12.24 -1.65
CA ARG A 64 -8.12 11.26 -0.70
C ARG A 64 -9.09 10.15 -0.31
N ARG A 65 -10.40 10.39 -0.32
CA ARG A 65 -11.42 9.34 -0.09
C ARG A 65 -11.45 8.26 -1.18
N ARG A 66 -10.92 8.57 -2.36
CA ARG A 66 -10.73 7.62 -3.47
C ARG A 66 -9.43 6.83 -3.32
N CYS A 67 -8.62 7.13 -2.29
CA CYS A 67 -7.37 6.44 -2.00
C CYS A 67 -7.50 5.63 -0.72
N GLY A 68 -6.93 4.42 -0.73
CA GLY A 68 -6.61 3.67 0.48
C GLY A 68 -5.13 3.89 0.82
N TYR A 69 -4.80 4.00 2.10
CA TYR A 69 -3.41 4.10 2.55
C TYR A 69 -3.13 3.13 3.69
N VAL A 70 -2.15 2.28 3.52
CA VAL A 70 -1.66 1.31 4.50
C VAL A 70 -0.26 1.78 4.94
N PRO A 71 -0.09 2.29 6.17
CA PRO A 71 1.20 2.74 6.67
C PRO A 71 2.11 1.58 7.05
N GLN A 72 3.41 1.87 7.17
CA GLN A 72 4.43 0.89 7.57
C GLN A 72 4.25 0.41 9.02
N ASP A 73 3.85 1.31 9.93
CA ASP A 73 3.63 0.98 11.34
C ASP A 73 2.15 0.69 11.64
N PRO A 74 1.77 -0.59 11.87
CA PRO A 74 0.41 -0.95 12.17
C PRO A 74 -0.02 -0.63 13.61
N TYR A 75 0.91 -0.26 14.49
CA TYR A 75 0.57 -0.01 15.90
C TYR A 75 -0.09 1.36 16.11
N GLY A 76 0.26 2.33 15.28
CA GLY A 76 -0.31 3.69 15.34
C GLY A 76 -1.56 3.91 14.49
N ALA A 77 -1.90 3.00 13.58
CA ALA A 77 -2.93 3.23 12.58
C ALA A 77 -4.35 2.79 12.99
N LEU A 78 -4.46 1.77 13.84
CA LEU A 78 -5.76 1.29 14.31
C LEU A 78 -6.20 2.01 15.58
N PRO A 79 -7.45 2.51 15.67
CA PRO A 79 -7.99 3.12 16.87
C PRO A 79 -8.00 2.13 18.04
N PRO A 80 -7.31 2.40 19.17
CA PRO A 80 -7.15 1.42 20.24
C PRO A 80 -8.44 1.10 21.00
N GLY A 81 -9.41 2.00 20.94
CA GLY A 81 -10.71 1.87 21.63
C GLY A 81 -11.77 1.10 20.87
N LEU A 82 -11.59 0.88 19.57
CA LEU A 82 -12.57 0.19 18.73
C LEU A 82 -12.33 -1.32 18.71
N SER A 83 -13.40 -2.10 18.50
CA SER A 83 -13.26 -3.47 18.06
C SER A 83 -12.70 -3.54 16.65
N VAL A 84 -12.10 -4.69 16.26
CA VAL A 84 -11.56 -4.91 14.92
C VAL A 84 -12.61 -4.60 13.85
N ILE A 85 -13.81 -5.13 14.01
CA ILE A 85 -14.88 -4.92 13.04
C ILE A 85 -15.31 -3.46 12.96
N ASP A 86 -15.37 -2.76 14.11
CA ASP A 86 -15.71 -1.33 14.13
C ASP A 86 -14.60 -0.49 13.52
N ALA A 87 -13.33 -0.83 13.74
CA ALA A 87 -12.19 -0.16 13.14
C ALA A 87 -12.18 -0.30 11.60
N VAL A 88 -12.56 -1.46 11.07
CA VAL A 88 -12.69 -1.65 9.62
C VAL A 88 -13.88 -0.86 9.05
N MET A 89 -14.99 -0.76 9.79
CA MET A 89 -16.19 0.01 9.36
C MET A 89 -16.00 1.54 9.46
N GLU A 90 -15.08 2.01 10.29
CA GLU A 90 -14.91 3.43 10.62
C GLU A 90 -14.75 4.36 9.39
N PRO A 91 -13.98 4.01 8.34
CA PRO A 91 -13.82 4.87 7.17
C PRO A 91 -15.14 5.23 6.49
N GLU A 92 -16.08 4.30 6.35
CA GLU A 92 -17.41 4.61 5.77
C GLU A 92 -18.25 5.50 6.70
N ILE A 93 -18.09 5.35 8.01
CA ILE A 93 -18.81 6.19 9.00
C ILE A 93 -18.31 7.63 8.91
N ILE A 94 -16.97 7.82 8.91
CA ILE A 94 -16.34 9.15 8.79
C ILE A 94 -16.65 9.80 7.43
N ALA A 95 -16.68 9.00 6.36
CA ALA A 95 -17.02 9.48 5.04
C ALA A 95 -18.52 9.84 4.87
N GLY A 96 -19.36 9.46 5.83
CA GLY A 96 -20.81 9.70 5.77
C GLY A 96 -21.53 8.81 4.75
N VAL A 97 -20.98 7.64 4.45
CA VAL A 97 -21.60 6.69 3.51
C VAL A 97 -22.92 6.18 4.10
N LYS A 98 -24.02 6.37 3.37
CA LYS A 98 -25.35 5.90 3.75
C LYS A 98 -25.51 4.41 3.44
N ARG A 99 -25.02 3.55 4.32
CA ARG A 99 -25.15 2.10 4.26
C ARG A 99 -25.72 1.59 5.59
N PRO A 100 -26.72 0.67 5.61
CA PRO A 100 -27.20 0.02 6.82
C PRO A 100 -26.06 -0.62 7.60
N LYS A 101 -26.12 -0.57 8.94
CA LYS A 101 -25.07 -1.10 9.81
C LYS A 101 -24.80 -2.59 9.55
N ALA A 102 -25.86 -3.38 9.31
CA ALA A 102 -25.74 -4.80 9.01
C ALA A 102 -24.92 -5.05 7.74
N GLU A 103 -25.25 -4.36 6.64
CA GLU A 103 -24.54 -4.48 5.36
C GLU A 103 -23.08 -4.01 5.46
N ARG A 104 -22.83 -2.92 6.21
CA ARG A 104 -21.47 -2.44 6.47
C ARG A 104 -20.66 -3.48 7.23
N ARG A 105 -21.27 -4.16 8.20
CA ARG A 105 -20.63 -5.22 8.98
C ARG A 105 -20.28 -6.43 8.10
N GLU A 106 -21.19 -6.87 7.25
CA GLU A 106 -20.90 -8.00 6.33
C GLU A 106 -19.78 -7.64 5.36
N ARG A 107 -19.80 -6.44 4.76
CA ARG A 107 -18.69 -5.95 3.92
C ARG A 107 -17.35 -5.94 4.67
N ALA A 108 -17.33 -5.51 5.93
CA ALA A 108 -16.12 -5.52 6.73
C ALA A 108 -15.63 -6.96 7.00
N LYS A 109 -16.52 -7.92 7.23
CA LYS A 109 -16.18 -9.34 7.39
C LYS A 109 -15.61 -9.94 6.09
N GLU A 110 -16.21 -9.63 4.95
CA GLU A 110 -15.71 -10.06 3.63
C GLU A 110 -14.28 -9.57 3.40
N LEU A 111 -14.02 -8.28 3.69
CA LEU A 111 -12.68 -7.71 3.57
C LEU A 111 -11.67 -8.34 4.54
N LEU A 112 -12.06 -8.62 5.78
CA LEU A 112 -11.21 -9.33 6.73
C LEU A 112 -10.91 -10.75 6.28
N ALA A 113 -11.91 -11.46 5.73
CA ALA A 113 -11.77 -12.82 5.23
C ALA A 113 -10.81 -12.89 4.01
N GLU A 114 -10.79 -11.88 3.15
CA GLU A 114 -9.82 -11.80 2.04
C GLU A 114 -8.36 -11.85 2.52
N PHE A 115 -8.12 -11.38 3.73
CA PHE A 115 -6.80 -11.41 4.35
C PHE A 115 -6.67 -12.51 5.42
N GLY A 116 -7.51 -13.57 5.36
CA GLY A 116 -7.42 -14.72 6.22
C GLY A 116 -7.85 -14.50 7.67
N LEU A 117 -8.64 -13.45 7.95
CA LEU A 117 -9.23 -13.19 9.26
C LEU A 117 -10.71 -13.54 9.24
N THR A 118 -11.06 -14.74 9.73
CA THR A 118 -12.45 -15.27 9.70
C THR A 118 -13.03 -15.54 11.08
N ASP A 119 -12.25 -15.49 12.16
CA ASP A 119 -12.69 -15.80 13.53
C ASP A 119 -13.49 -14.63 14.12
N GLU A 120 -14.74 -14.86 14.49
CA GLU A 120 -15.62 -13.89 15.14
C GLU A 120 -15.04 -13.34 16.46
N ARG A 121 -14.18 -14.10 17.16
CA ARG A 121 -13.48 -13.62 18.36
C ARG A 121 -12.48 -12.52 18.02
N ILE A 122 -11.81 -12.61 16.86
CA ILE A 122 -10.92 -11.56 16.36
C ILE A 122 -11.74 -10.31 16.05
N PHE A 123 -12.91 -10.44 15.43
CA PHE A 123 -13.76 -9.29 15.09
C PHE A 123 -14.23 -8.51 16.32
N ALA A 124 -14.50 -9.21 17.43
CA ALA A 124 -14.90 -8.60 18.69
C ALA A 124 -13.71 -8.07 19.53
N SER A 125 -12.48 -8.53 19.24
CA SER A 125 -11.29 -8.11 19.98
C SER A 125 -10.92 -6.66 19.65
N ARG A 126 -10.13 -6.03 20.55
CA ARG A 126 -9.56 -4.71 20.31
C ARG A 126 -8.20 -4.83 19.61
N ALA A 127 -7.79 -3.80 18.88
CA ALA A 127 -6.52 -3.75 18.18
C ALA A 127 -5.32 -4.08 19.08
N VAL A 128 -5.38 -3.70 20.36
CA VAL A 128 -4.32 -3.97 21.38
C VAL A 128 -4.06 -5.46 21.57
N GLY A 129 -5.07 -6.32 21.42
CA GLY A 129 -4.95 -7.77 21.59
C GLY A 129 -4.45 -8.53 20.36
N LEU A 130 -4.24 -7.86 19.22
CA LEU A 130 -3.82 -8.49 17.98
C LEU A 130 -2.30 -8.64 17.89
N SER A 131 -1.83 -9.71 17.22
CA SER A 131 -0.44 -9.80 16.77
C SER A 131 -0.15 -8.72 15.71
N GLY A 132 1.14 -8.40 15.47
CA GLY A 132 1.54 -7.44 14.44
C GLY A 132 1.00 -7.80 13.05
N GLY A 133 1.09 -9.08 12.68
CA GLY A 133 0.56 -9.56 11.42
C GLY A 133 -0.97 -9.48 11.32
N GLN A 134 -1.70 -9.76 12.40
CA GLN A 134 -3.16 -9.57 12.44
C GLN A 134 -3.53 -8.10 12.27
N ARG A 135 -2.83 -7.18 12.98
CA ARG A 135 -3.06 -5.73 12.83
C ARG A 135 -2.87 -5.27 11.39
N GLN A 136 -1.79 -5.68 10.76
CA GLN A 136 -1.48 -5.32 9.37
C GLN A 136 -2.57 -5.78 8.39
N ARG A 137 -3.12 -6.99 8.61
CA ARG A 137 -4.24 -7.52 7.81
C ARG A 137 -5.55 -6.76 8.07
N VAL A 138 -5.81 -6.34 9.30
CA VAL A 138 -6.95 -5.46 9.63
C VAL A 138 -6.80 -4.10 8.96
N GLU A 139 -5.61 -3.54 8.90
CA GLU A 139 -5.36 -2.27 8.20
C GLU A 139 -5.58 -2.35 6.70
N LEU A 140 -5.16 -3.45 6.07
CA LEU A 140 -5.47 -3.71 4.67
C LEU A 140 -6.98 -3.73 4.42
N ALA A 141 -7.73 -4.48 5.24
CA ALA A 141 -9.19 -4.51 5.17
C ALA A 141 -9.82 -3.12 5.38
N ARG A 142 -9.31 -2.36 6.35
CA ARG A 142 -9.76 -0.98 6.65
C ARG A 142 -9.49 -0.03 5.48
N ALA A 143 -8.32 -0.09 4.87
CA ALA A 143 -7.95 0.75 3.73
C ALA A 143 -8.83 0.50 2.50
N LEU A 144 -9.35 -0.73 2.36
CA LEU A 144 -10.23 -1.13 1.26
C LEU A 144 -11.72 -0.85 1.49
N MET A 145 -12.11 -0.44 2.70
CA MET A 145 -13.52 -0.31 3.08
C MET A 145 -14.29 0.69 2.21
N LEU A 146 -13.66 1.78 1.79
CA LEU A 146 -14.27 2.78 0.89
C LEU A 146 -14.27 2.36 -0.59
N GLY A 147 -13.70 1.21 -0.95
CA GLY A 147 -13.54 0.79 -2.34
C GLY A 147 -12.61 1.74 -3.12
N PRO A 148 -11.36 1.90 -2.71
CA PRO A 148 -10.46 2.88 -3.31
C PRO A 148 -10.14 2.56 -4.76
N GLU A 149 -9.94 3.60 -5.57
CA GLU A 149 -9.43 3.52 -6.95
C GLU A 149 -7.90 3.40 -6.97
N LEU A 150 -7.24 3.90 -5.91
CA LEU A 150 -5.80 3.83 -5.71
C LEU A 150 -5.48 3.35 -4.30
N LEU A 151 -4.73 2.27 -4.17
CA LEU A 151 -4.21 1.79 -2.90
C LEU A 151 -2.71 2.09 -2.81
N LEU A 152 -2.30 2.74 -1.72
CA LEU A 152 -0.90 3.00 -1.41
C LEU A 152 -0.50 2.14 -0.21
N CYS A 153 0.46 1.26 -0.40
CA CYS A 153 0.94 0.32 0.61
C CYS A 153 2.39 0.60 0.98
N ASP A 154 2.64 0.93 2.23
CA ASP A 154 3.99 1.13 2.77
C ASP A 154 4.40 -0.10 3.59
N GLU A 155 5.12 -1.03 2.97
CA GLU A 155 5.56 -2.31 3.53
C GLU A 155 4.42 -3.17 4.14
N PRO A 156 3.33 -3.44 3.40
CA PRO A 156 2.09 -4.02 3.95
C PRO A 156 2.22 -5.48 4.41
N THR A 157 3.38 -6.10 4.24
CA THR A 157 3.63 -7.51 4.60
C THR A 157 4.85 -7.70 5.50
N SER A 158 5.40 -6.62 6.06
CA SER A 158 6.64 -6.68 6.86
C SER A 158 6.53 -7.56 8.13
N MET A 159 5.33 -7.70 8.69
CA MET A 159 5.05 -8.49 9.88
C MET A 159 4.43 -9.86 9.60
N GLN A 160 4.49 -10.33 8.37
CA GLN A 160 3.93 -11.62 7.95
C GLN A 160 5.02 -12.67 7.73
N ASP A 161 4.70 -13.93 7.95
CA ASP A 161 5.49 -15.05 7.47
C ASP A 161 5.45 -15.18 5.94
N ALA A 162 6.34 -15.98 5.37
CA ALA A 162 6.51 -16.07 3.92
C ALA A 162 5.25 -16.56 3.18
N SER A 163 4.49 -17.50 3.76
CA SER A 163 3.26 -18.02 3.14
C SER A 163 2.16 -16.97 3.12
N THR A 164 1.92 -16.33 4.24
CA THR A 164 0.91 -15.26 4.39
C THR A 164 1.24 -14.03 3.54
N ARG A 165 2.54 -13.70 3.34
CA ARG A 165 2.94 -12.63 2.41
C ARG A 165 2.41 -12.88 1.00
N GLY A 166 2.59 -14.11 0.48
CA GLY A 166 2.12 -14.49 -0.84
C GLY A 166 0.60 -14.34 -0.99
N GLU A 167 -0.16 -14.83 -0.02
CA GLU A 167 -1.63 -14.76 0.00
C GLU A 167 -2.13 -13.31 -0.02
N ILE A 168 -1.52 -12.43 0.80
CA ILE A 168 -1.86 -11.00 0.84
C ILE A 168 -1.61 -10.34 -0.51
N ILE A 169 -0.42 -10.55 -1.10
CA ILE A 169 -0.10 -9.96 -2.40
C ILE A 169 -1.06 -10.45 -3.47
N GLU A 170 -1.41 -11.74 -3.45
CA GLU A 170 -2.38 -12.29 -4.40
C GLU A 170 -3.77 -11.68 -4.24
N ALA A 171 -4.23 -11.45 -3.01
CA ALA A 171 -5.47 -10.73 -2.75
C ALA A 171 -5.44 -9.31 -3.32
N LEU A 172 -4.33 -8.57 -3.13
CA LEU A 172 -4.14 -7.24 -3.69
C LEU A 172 -4.10 -7.25 -5.22
N ARG A 173 -3.42 -8.22 -5.84
CA ARG A 173 -3.39 -8.41 -7.30
C ARG A 173 -4.76 -8.71 -7.88
N ARG A 174 -5.57 -9.53 -7.22
CA ARG A 174 -6.96 -9.75 -7.67
C ARG A 174 -7.73 -8.43 -7.72
N ARG A 175 -7.51 -7.53 -6.77
CA ARG A 175 -8.14 -6.21 -6.75
C ARG A 175 -7.61 -5.28 -7.85
N THR A 176 -6.31 -5.35 -8.17
CA THR A 176 -5.79 -4.61 -9.34
C THR A 176 -6.39 -5.14 -10.64
N GLY A 177 -6.57 -6.45 -10.78
CA GLY A 177 -7.30 -7.06 -11.90
C GLY A 177 -8.76 -6.62 -12.04
N LEU A 178 -9.35 -6.09 -10.95
CA LEU A 178 -10.70 -5.50 -10.93
C LEU A 178 -10.71 -3.98 -11.12
N GLY A 179 -9.57 -3.37 -11.43
CA GLY A 179 -9.44 -1.95 -11.79
C GLY A 179 -8.88 -1.03 -10.69
N MET A 180 -8.57 -1.53 -9.48
CA MET A 180 -7.90 -0.75 -8.44
C MET A 180 -6.41 -0.60 -8.80
N SER A 181 -5.90 0.61 -8.89
CA SER A 181 -4.46 0.85 -9.08
C SER A 181 -3.70 0.74 -7.76
N MET A 182 -2.40 0.40 -7.79
CA MET A 182 -1.61 0.19 -6.58
C MET A 182 -0.21 0.79 -6.67
N LEU A 183 0.19 1.54 -5.64
CA LEU A 183 1.58 1.87 -5.33
C LEU A 183 2.03 1.00 -4.16
N PHE A 184 2.99 0.12 -4.41
CA PHE A 184 3.45 -0.89 -3.46
C PHE A 184 4.90 -0.63 -3.07
N VAL A 185 5.15 -0.26 -1.84
CA VAL A 185 6.50 -0.06 -1.30
C VAL A 185 6.94 -1.28 -0.53
N THR A 186 8.16 -1.75 -0.83
CA THR A 186 8.82 -2.84 -0.12
C THR A 186 10.34 -2.71 -0.22
N HIS A 187 11.07 -3.37 0.67
CA HIS A 187 12.52 -3.58 0.52
C HIS A 187 12.85 -4.94 -0.15
N ASP A 188 11.84 -5.79 -0.37
CA ASP A 188 11.99 -7.11 -1.00
C ASP A 188 11.66 -7.01 -2.50
N LEU A 189 12.70 -7.18 -3.32
CA LEU A 189 12.60 -7.07 -4.77
C LEU A 189 11.75 -8.20 -5.39
N ARG A 190 11.73 -9.40 -4.77
CA ARG A 190 10.90 -10.51 -5.24
C ARG A 190 9.42 -10.25 -4.98
N LEU A 191 9.10 -9.72 -3.80
CA LEU A 191 7.73 -9.29 -3.50
C LEU A 191 7.28 -8.17 -4.43
N ALA A 192 8.17 -7.21 -4.72
CA ALA A 192 7.91 -6.15 -5.68
C ALA A 192 7.57 -6.70 -7.07
N ALA A 193 8.41 -7.62 -7.58
CA ALA A 193 8.21 -8.24 -8.88
C ALA A 193 6.95 -9.13 -8.94
N PHE A 194 6.54 -9.71 -7.82
CA PHE A 194 5.30 -10.47 -7.71
C PHE A 194 4.08 -9.55 -7.61
N ALA A 195 4.20 -8.38 -6.95
CA ALA A 195 3.09 -7.47 -6.68
C ALA A 195 2.74 -6.55 -7.86
N ALA A 196 3.70 -6.22 -8.75
CA ALA A 196 3.53 -5.19 -9.76
C ALA A 196 4.23 -5.52 -11.09
N GLU A 197 3.68 -5.03 -12.19
CA GLU A 197 4.24 -5.17 -13.53
C GLU A 197 5.50 -4.34 -13.73
N ASN A 198 5.62 -3.22 -13.01
CA ASN A 198 6.74 -2.30 -13.10
C ASN A 198 7.36 -2.06 -11.72
N ILE A 199 8.67 -1.86 -11.71
CA ILE A 199 9.45 -1.54 -10.51
C ILE A 199 10.18 -0.22 -10.72
N VAL A 200 10.22 0.58 -9.67
CA VAL A 200 11.10 1.75 -9.50
C VAL A 200 12.05 1.46 -8.36
N VAL A 201 13.35 1.53 -8.62
CA VAL A 201 14.40 1.39 -7.61
C VAL A 201 14.81 2.77 -7.13
N LEU A 202 14.64 3.03 -5.84
CA LEU A 202 14.91 4.32 -5.20
C LEU A 202 16.12 4.22 -4.28
N LYS A 203 17.10 5.10 -4.46
CA LYS A 203 18.29 5.25 -3.60
C LYS A 203 18.54 6.73 -3.31
N ASP A 204 18.79 7.07 -2.06
CA ASP A 204 19.15 8.44 -1.64
C ASP A 204 18.20 9.53 -2.20
N GLY A 205 16.92 9.23 -2.24
CA GLY A 205 15.89 10.14 -2.75
C GLY A 205 15.86 10.31 -4.26
N LYS A 206 16.52 9.44 -5.03
CA LYS A 206 16.55 9.46 -6.51
C LYS A 206 16.14 8.12 -7.08
N ILE A 207 15.52 8.13 -8.26
CA ILE A 207 15.30 6.91 -9.03
C ILE A 207 16.64 6.51 -9.67
N CYS A 208 17.10 5.31 -9.35
CA CYS A 208 18.30 4.71 -9.94
C CYS A 208 17.97 3.94 -11.20
N GLU A 209 16.87 3.20 -11.15
CA GLU A 209 16.44 2.35 -12.25
C GLU A 209 14.93 2.20 -12.21
N SER A 210 14.29 2.05 -13.37
CA SER A 210 12.86 1.78 -13.46
C SER A 210 12.55 1.02 -14.75
N GLY A 211 11.59 0.12 -14.70
CA GLY A 211 11.17 -0.67 -15.86
C GLY A 211 10.26 -1.82 -15.51
N PRO A 212 9.95 -2.68 -16.49
CA PRO A 212 9.21 -3.90 -16.28
C PRO A 212 9.89 -4.78 -15.23
N SER A 213 9.09 -5.33 -14.31
CA SER A 213 9.59 -6.14 -13.19
C SER A 213 10.48 -7.29 -13.66
N ARG A 214 10.14 -7.91 -14.79
CA ARG A 214 10.94 -8.98 -15.37
C ARG A 214 12.34 -8.50 -15.80
N GLU A 215 12.44 -7.33 -16.41
CA GLU A 215 13.73 -6.76 -16.86
C GLU A 215 14.60 -6.38 -15.68
N ILE A 216 14.03 -5.69 -14.69
CA ILE A 216 14.74 -5.33 -13.45
C ILE A 216 15.29 -6.58 -12.75
N MET A 217 14.53 -7.68 -12.73
CA MET A 217 14.95 -8.92 -12.05
C MET A 217 15.98 -9.73 -12.85
N GLN A 218 15.93 -9.71 -14.18
CA GLN A 218 16.75 -10.57 -15.02
C GLN A 218 17.98 -9.89 -15.60
N ASN A 219 17.90 -8.58 -15.85
CA ASN A 219 18.92 -7.79 -16.52
C ASN A 219 19.08 -6.38 -15.92
N PRO A 220 19.37 -6.26 -14.60
CA PRO A 220 19.51 -4.97 -13.94
C PRO A 220 20.71 -4.20 -14.52
N GLN A 221 20.52 -2.93 -14.86
CA GLN A 221 21.53 -2.09 -15.47
C GLN A 221 22.30 -1.28 -14.42
N HIS A 222 21.64 -0.86 -13.34
CA HIS A 222 22.26 -0.01 -12.32
C HIS A 222 23.01 -0.87 -11.28
N PRO A 223 24.26 -0.54 -10.89
CA PRO A 223 25.06 -1.32 -9.92
C PRO A 223 24.34 -1.54 -8.57
N TYR A 224 23.55 -0.56 -8.12
CA TYR A 224 22.78 -0.70 -6.88
C TYR A 224 21.67 -1.75 -7.02
N THR A 225 20.98 -1.80 -8.15
CA THR A 225 19.95 -2.84 -8.42
C THR A 225 20.59 -4.23 -8.48
N GLN A 226 21.76 -4.34 -9.12
CA GLN A 226 22.53 -5.58 -9.17
C GLN A 226 22.89 -6.06 -7.76
N ALA A 227 23.40 -5.17 -6.91
CA ALA A 227 23.72 -5.49 -5.52
C ALA A 227 22.47 -5.92 -4.71
N LEU A 228 21.30 -5.28 -4.93
CA LEU A 228 20.06 -5.70 -4.29
C LEU A 228 19.64 -7.11 -4.72
N ILE A 229 19.81 -7.46 -5.99
CA ILE A 229 19.47 -8.79 -6.52
C ILE A 229 20.45 -9.85 -5.99
N GLU A 230 21.75 -9.55 -5.97
CA GLU A 230 22.78 -10.45 -5.44
C GLU A 230 22.58 -10.75 -3.95
N ALA A 231 22.05 -9.78 -3.19
CA ALA A 231 21.73 -9.95 -1.78
C ALA A 231 20.48 -10.80 -1.51
N LEU A 232 19.69 -11.12 -2.54
CA LEU A 232 18.51 -11.97 -2.37
C LEU A 232 18.92 -13.41 -1.99
N PRO A 233 18.26 -14.06 -1.00
CA PRO A 233 18.52 -15.43 -0.67
C PRO A 233 18.39 -16.32 -1.91
N LYS A 234 19.39 -17.14 -2.22
CA LYS A 234 19.26 -18.11 -3.33
C LYS A 234 18.16 -19.10 -2.98
N LEU A 235 17.24 -19.32 -3.89
CA LEU A 235 16.29 -20.43 -3.74
C LEU A 235 17.08 -21.73 -3.74
N PRO A 236 16.73 -22.71 -2.87
CA PRO A 236 17.34 -24.03 -2.97
C PRO A 236 17.09 -24.55 -4.39
N GLU A 237 18.17 -25.00 -5.04
CA GLU A 237 18.05 -25.71 -6.32
C GLU A 237 17.23 -26.98 -6.08
N THR A 238 16.07 -27.07 -6.72
CA THR A 238 15.21 -28.27 -6.69
C THR A 238 15.70 -29.30 -7.68
#